data_425b739910de18e03aa74834513ca0ef
#
_entry.id   425b739910de18e03aa74834513ca0ef
#
_cell.length_a   1.000
_cell.length_b   1.000
_cell.length_c   1.000
_cell.angle_alpha   90.00
_cell.angle_beta   90.00
_cell.angle_gamma   90.00
#
_symmetry.space_group_name_H-M   'P 1'
#
loop_
_entity.id
_entity.type
_entity.pdbx_description
1 polymer ?
#
loop_
_entity_poly.entity_id
_entity_poly.type
_entity_poly.pdbx_seq_one_letter_code
_entity_poly.pdbx_strand_id
1 'polypeptide(L)'
;MKTENSGASAKGAGLELSDREKPGITRKKVEIPAEEEGGKATFSWDYFQSNGKKLVDKDRIEFLNSLAVPPAWTEVWFCSNEKGHIQATGKDANGRLQYRYHPKWIEYKSILKYQNIDEFATELNSLRLEIEADLDTKGMNKDKVVALVIWLIDRYHIRVGSDQYAQENESYGLTTLKESHIAYRRGEKAIVEGLRVLKQNKDPLPKINAMMKFTGKSGK
;
A
#
# COMPACT_ATOMS: atom_id res chain seq x y z
N MET A 1 12.01 13.31 7.63
CA MET A 1 11.98 13.24 6.14
C MET A 1 10.61 12.98 5.50
N LYS A 2 9.67 12.21 6.09
CA LYS A 2 8.33 11.98 5.46
C LYS A 2 7.37 13.18 5.56
N THR A 3 7.47 14.01 6.56
CA THR A 3 6.54 15.15 6.80
C THR A 3 6.83 16.37 5.94
N GLU A 4 8.10 16.69 5.66
CA GLU A 4 8.48 17.86 4.85
C GLU A 4 8.04 17.71 3.38
N ASN A 5 8.19 16.52 2.82
CA ASN A 5 7.78 16.24 1.44
C ASN A 5 6.23 16.26 1.29
N SER A 6 5.48 15.89 2.33
CA SER A 6 4.02 15.93 2.31
C SER A 6 3.46 17.36 2.34
N GLY A 7 4.12 18.27 3.08
CA GLY A 7 3.70 19.67 3.15
C GLY A 7 3.92 20.41 1.82
N ALA A 8 5.07 20.21 1.17
CA ALA A 8 5.35 20.77 -0.14
C ALA A 8 4.36 20.23 -1.21
N SER A 9 4.06 18.92 -1.16
CA SER A 9 3.08 18.30 -2.06
C SER A 9 1.66 18.81 -1.83
N ALA A 10 1.24 19.07 -0.57
CA ALA A 10 -0.09 19.62 -0.29
C ALA A 10 -0.24 21.03 -0.88
N LYS A 11 0.77 21.88 -0.70
CA LYS A 11 0.80 23.22 -1.32
C LYS A 11 0.78 23.15 -2.84
N GLY A 12 1.53 22.22 -3.46
CA GLY A 12 1.52 22.00 -4.91
C GLY A 12 0.13 21.62 -5.44
N ALA A 13 -0.66 20.91 -4.65
CA ALA A 13 -2.06 20.60 -4.97
C ALA A 13 -3.04 21.74 -4.65
N GLY A 14 -2.57 22.89 -4.15
CA GLY A 14 -3.41 23.98 -3.66
C GLY A 14 -4.18 23.61 -2.38
N LEU A 15 -3.63 22.71 -1.59
CA LEU A 15 -4.21 22.18 -0.36
C LEU A 15 -3.31 22.47 0.85
N GLU A 16 -3.85 22.23 2.03
CA GLU A 16 -3.17 22.36 3.30
C GLU A 16 -2.86 20.97 3.91
N LEU A 17 -1.80 20.91 4.71
CA LEU A 17 -1.46 19.69 5.44
C LEU A 17 -2.48 19.48 6.55
N SER A 18 -3.22 18.40 6.49
CA SER A 18 -4.15 18.01 7.55
C SER A 18 -3.39 17.41 8.73
N ASP A 19 -3.82 17.74 9.92
CA ASP A 19 -3.31 17.21 11.18
C ASP A 19 -4.45 16.51 11.91
N ARG A 20 -4.41 15.17 11.96
CA ARG A 20 -5.46 14.39 12.61
C ARG A 20 -5.35 14.38 14.14
N GLU A 21 -4.26 14.88 14.70
CA GLU A 21 -4.12 15.03 16.16
C GLU A 21 -4.92 16.22 16.66
N LYS A 22 -5.27 17.14 15.75
CA LYS A 22 -6.18 18.23 16.06
C LYS A 22 -7.63 17.75 16.06
N PRO A 23 -8.47 18.34 16.94
CA PRO A 23 -9.89 18.03 16.98
C PRO A 23 -10.56 18.28 15.62
N GLY A 24 -11.27 17.28 15.11
CA GLY A 24 -11.98 17.32 13.84
C GLY A 24 -13.48 17.17 14.00
N ILE A 25 -14.17 16.99 12.88
CA ILE A 25 -15.59 16.66 12.85
C ILE A 25 -15.73 15.15 13.12
N THR A 26 -16.76 14.79 13.89
CA THR A 26 -17.13 13.39 14.17
C THR A 26 -18.51 13.10 13.62
N ARG A 27 -18.88 11.82 13.49
CA ARG A 27 -20.22 11.42 13.06
C ARG A 27 -20.87 10.46 14.05
N LYS A 28 -22.20 10.52 14.14
CA LYS A 28 -23.03 9.55 14.89
C LYS A 28 -24.07 8.97 13.96
N LYS A 29 -24.27 7.65 14.06
CA LYS A 29 -25.31 6.95 13.32
C LYS A 29 -26.67 7.31 13.91
N VAL A 30 -27.62 7.64 13.04
CA VAL A 30 -29.02 7.87 13.40
C VAL A 30 -29.86 6.86 12.63
N GLU A 31 -30.59 6.02 13.35
CA GLU A 31 -31.49 5.06 12.73
C GLU A 31 -32.79 5.77 12.33
N ILE A 32 -33.21 5.54 11.09
CA ILE A 32 -34.47 6.01 10.56
C ILE A 32 -35.41 4.80 10.54
N PRO A 33 -36.50 4.83 11.33
CA PRO A 33 -37.48 3.76 11.31
C PRO A 33 -38.05 3.55 9.92
N ALA A 34 -38.42 2.34 9.59
CA ALA A 34 -39.14 2.06 8.35
C ALA A 34 -40.50 2.76 8.36
N GLU A 35 -40.84 3.41 7.27
CA GLU A 35 -42.14 4.11 7.11
C GLU A 35 -43.32 3.14 6.93
N GLU A 36 -43.06 1.87 6.56
CA GLU A 36 -44.07 0.83 6.35
C GLU A 36 -43.80 -0.41 7.22
N GLU A 37 -44.86 -1.08 7.64
CA GLU A 37 -44.79 -2.35 8.41
C GLU A 37 -44.14 -3.45 7.57
N GLY A 38 -42.91 -3.88 7.97
CA GLY A 38 -42.07 -4.82 7.21
C GLY A 38 -40.98 -4.20 6.34
N GLY A 39 -40.88 -2.87 6.28
CA GLY A 39 -39.78 -2.15 5.61
C GLY A 39 -38.43 -2.33 6.34
N LYS A 40 -37.32 -2.17 5.62
CA LYS A 40 -35.99 -2.20 6.25
C LYS A 40 -35.70 -0.81 6.85
N ALA A 41 -35.32 -0.79 8.13
CA ALA A 41 -34.77 0.39 8.76
C ALA A 41 -33.54 0.90 7.96
N THR A 42 -33.51 2.17 7.71
CA THR A 42 -32.38 2.85 7.09
C THR A 42 -31.61 3.65 8.15
N PHE A 43 -30.48 4.22 7.77
CA PHE A 43 -29.75 5.09 8.71
C PHE A 43 -29.20 6.29 7.97
N SER A 44 -28.99 7.37 8.73
CA SER A 44 -28.27 8.56 8.32
C SER A 44 -27.12 8.86 9.27
N TRP A 45 -26.35 9.88 8.94
CA TRP A 45 -25.26 10.35 9.78
C TRP A 45 -25.52 11.78 10.24
N ASP A 46 -25.47 11.99 11.56
CA ASP A 46 -25.33 13.29 12.15
C ASP A 46 -23.87 13.63 12.36
N TYR A 47 -23.45 14.81 11.96
CA TYR A 47 -22.08 15.29 12.10
C TYR A 47 -21.99 16.33 13.22
N PHE A 48 -20.86 16.30 13.94
CA PHE A 48 -20.60 17.18 15.08
C PHE A 48 -19.25 17.84 14.92
N GLN A 49 -19.22 19.15 15.10
CA GLN A 49 -17.97 19.93 15.10
C GLN A 49 -17.11 19.56 16.31
N SER A 50 -15.84 19.97 16.31
CA SER A 50 -14.89 19.74 17.39
C SER A 50 -15.33 20.28 18.76
N ASN A 51 -16.20 21.30 18.78
CA ASN A 51 -16.81 21.87 19.98
C ASN A 51 -18.07 21.13 20.45
N GLY A 52 -18.42 20.01 19.81
CA GLY A 52 -19.60 19.20 20.13
C GLY A 52 -20.92 19.71 19.55
N LYS A 53 -20.95 20.86 18.88
CA LYS A 53 -22.16 21.35 18.24
C LYS A 53 -22.48 20.56 16.99
N LYS A 54 -23.77 20.25 16.77
CA LYS A 54 -24.25 19.59 15.55
C LYS A 54 -23.95 20.48 14.34
N LEU A 55 -23.39 19.88 13.29
CA LEU A 55 -23.16 20.52 12.01
C LEU A 55 -24.50 20.67 11.27
N VAL A 56 -24.84 21.89 10.86
CA VAL A 56 -26.11 22.22 10.17
C VAL A 56 -25.89 22.72 8.75
N ASP A 57 -24.65 22.99 8.38
CA ASP A 57 -24.27 23.40 7.03
C ASP A 57 -24.51 22.26 6.06
N LYS A 58 -25.48 22.45 5.15
CA LYS A 58 -25.93 21.42 4.22
C LYS A 58 -24.83 21.06 3.19
N ASP A 59 -24.14 22.06 2.66
CA ASP A 59 -23.12 21.88 1.64
C ASP A 59 -21.94 21.10 2.24
N ARG A 60 -21.59 21.43 3.48
CA ARG A 60 -20.56 20.70 4.22
C ARG A 60 -20.97 19.26 4.52
N ILE A 61 -22.20 19.01 4.93
CA ILE A 61 -22.72 17.67 5.18
C ILE A 61 -22.72 16.84 3.88
N GLU A 62 -23.17 17.42 2.77
CA GLU A 62 -23.14 16.76 1.47
C GLU A 62 -21.72 16.38 1.06
N PHE A 63 -20.77 17.29 1.22
CA PHE A 63 -19.35 16.99 0.98
C PHE A 63 -18.84 15.84 1.86
N LEU A 64 -19.14 15.85 3.16
CA LEU A 64 -18.73 14.77 4.07
C LEU A 64 -19.34 13.41 3.69
N ASN A 65 -20.58 13.41 3.24
CA ASN A 65 -21.26 12.21 2.72
C ASN A 65 -20.60 11.73 1.42
N SER A 66 -20.20 12.65 0.53
CA SER A 66 -19.55 12.31 -0.74
C SER A 66 -18.19 11.63 -0.58
N LEU A 67 -17.53 11.79 0.57
CA LEU A 67 -16.31 11.06 0.90
C LEU A 67 -16.52 9.53 1.02
N ALA A 68 -17.75 9.08 1.07
CA ALA A 68 -18.17 7.68 1.10
C ALA A 68 -17.39 6.87 2.17
N VAL A 69 -17.29 7.42 3.39
CA VAL A 69 -16.60 6.72 4.50
C VAL A 69 -17.45 5.52 4.93
N PRO A 70 -16.93 4.29 4.85
CA PRO A 70 -17.70 3.09 5.12
C PRO A 70 -18.39 3.13 6.49
N PRO A 71 -19.65 2.64 6.62
CA PRO A 71 -20.35 2.57 7.90
C PRO A 71 -19.62 1.74 8.96
N ALA A 72 -18.89 0.72 8.54
CA ALA A 72 -18.15 -0.18 9.41
C ALA A 72 -16.87 0.44 10.01
N TRP A 73 -16.45 1.63 9.55
CA TRP A 73 -15.28 2.28 10.13
C TRP A 73 -15.60 2.83 11.51
N THR A 74 -14.70 2.60 12.44
CA THR A 74 -14.72 3.13 13.82
C THR A 74 -13.71 4.27 13.97
N GLU A 75 -13.82 5.03 15.07
CA GLU A 75 -12.93 6.17 15.39
C GLU A 75 -12.78 7.14 14.21
N VAL A 76 -13.89 7.43 13.57
CA VAL A 76 -13.87 8.26 12.36
C VAL A 76 -13.64 9.72 12.73
N TRP A 77 -12.63 10.30 12.12
CA TRP A 77 -12.26 11.71 12.18
C TRP A 77 -12.40 12.32 10.80
N PHE A 78 -13.02 13.49 10.71
CA PHE A 78 -13.07 14.29 9.49
C PHE A 78 -12.32 15.60 9.71
N CYS A 79 -11.60 16.04 8.70
CA CYS A 79 -10.88 17.31 8.71
C CYS A 79 -11.87 18.46 8.82
N SER A 80 -11.66 19.38 9.77
CA SER A 80 -12.46 20.60 9.88
C SER A 80 -12.20 21.58 8.73
N ASN A 81 -11.00 21.50 8.13
CA ASN A 81 -10.60 22.35 7.01
C ASN A 81 -10.91 21.64 5.67
N GLU A 82 -11.72 22.29 4.85
CA GLU A 82 -12.09 21.80 3.51
C GLU A 82 -10.90 21.67 2.56
N LYS A 83 -9.86 22.47 2.77
CA LYS A 83 -8.60 22.40 2.00
C LYS A 83 -7.61 21.39 2.53
N GLY A 84 -7.96 20.62 3.56
CA GLY A 84 -7.07 19.59 4.09
C GLY A 84 -6.83 18.48 3.07
N HIS A 85 -5.57 18.03 2.87
CA HIS A 85 -5.24 16.96 1.93
C HIS A 85 -5.82 15.60 2.34
N ILE A 86 -5.94 15.33 3.65
CA ILE A 86 -6.69 14.21 4.20
C ILE A 86 -8.03 14.76 4.69
N GLN A 87 -9.12 14.25 4.16
CA GLN A 87 -10.46 14.70 4.50
C GLN A 87 -11.13 13.82 5.56
N ALA A 88 -10.81 12.52 5.60
CA ALA A 88 -11.25 11.68 6.70
C ALA A 88 -10.24 10.54 6.98
N THR A 89 -10.26 10.07 8.22
CA THR A 89 -9.59 8.84 8.64
C THR A 89 -10.54 8.00 9.49
N GLY A 90 -10.28 6.71 9.60
CA GLY A 90 -11.02 5.80 10.46
C GLY A 90 -10.36 4.44 10.50
N LYS A 91 -10.75 3.59 11.44
CA LYS A 91 -10.27 2.21 11.52
C LYS A 91 -11.27 1.28 10.84
N ASP A 92 -10.76 0.39 10.00
CA ASP A 92 -11.56 -0.69 9.41
C ASP A 92 -11.84 -1.82 10.42
N ALA A 93 -12.55 -2.86 9.99
CA ALA A 93 -12.90 -4.01 10.82
C ALA A 93 -11.67 -4.76 11.41
N ASN A 94 -10.50 -4.62 10.77
CA ASN A 94 -9.24 -5.21 11.24
C ASN A 94 -8.42 -4.24 12.12
N GLY A 95 -8.98 -3.11 12.53
CA GLY A 95 -8.29 -2.08 13.31
C GLY A 95 -7.26 -1.27 12.52
N ARG A 96 -7.18 -1.43 11.21
CA ARG A 96 -6.22 -0.73 10.35
C ARG A 96 -6.70 0.67 10.05
N LEU A 97 -5.81 1.66 10.21
CA LEU A 97 -6.10 3.04 9.87
C LEU A 97 -6.24 3.21 8.36
N GLN A 98 -7.38 3.74 7.95
CA GLN A 98 -7.76 4.02 6.57
C GLN A 98 -7.92 5.54 6.37
N TYR A 99 -7.81 5.98 5.11
CA TYR A 99 -7.79 7.40 4.75
C TYR A 99 -8.76 7.68 3.61
N ARG A 100 -9.37 8.88 3.64
CA ARG A 100 -10.03 9.52 2.52
C ARG A 100 -9.32 10.83 2.21
N TYR A 101 -8.76 10.91 1.03
CA TYR A 101 -8.01 12.07 0.59
C TYR A 101 -8.92 13.04 -0.17
N HIS A 102 -8.54 14.31 -0.18
CA HIS A 102 -9.17 15.31 -1.01
C HIS A 102 -9.00 14.95 -2.51
N PRO A 103 -10.04 15.14 -3.38
CA PRO A 103 -9.94 14.80 -4.81
C PRO A 103 -8.72 15.43 -5.51
N LYS A 104 -8.45 16.70 -5.28
CA LYS A 104 -7.27 17.39 -5.82
C LYS A 104 -5.94 16.78 -5.37
N TRP A 105 -5.90 16.19 -4.17
CA TRP A 105 -4.71 15.47 -3.73
C TRP A 105 -4.46 14.20 -4.56
N ILE A 106 -5.54 13.45 -4.81
CA ILE A 106 -5.47 12.22 -5.61
C ILE A 106 -5.00 12.55 -7.02
N GLU A 107 -5.60 13.57 -7.64
CA GLU A 107 -5.24 14.06 -8.98
C GLU A 107 -3.78 14.51 -9.04
N TYR A 108 -3.36 15.40 -8.14
CA TYR A 108 -2.00 15.90 -8.08
C TYR A 108 -0.96 14.79 -7.90
N LYS A 109 -1.24 13.85 -6.99
CA LYS A 109 -0.35 12.69 -6.78
C LYS A 109 -0.31 11.76 -7.99
N SER A 110 -1.41 11.64 -8.71
CA SER A 110 -1.45 10.90 -9.98
C SER A 110 -0.56 11.55 -11.03
N ILE A 111 -0.66 12.87 -11.22
CA ILE A 111 0.19 13.62 -12.15
C ILE A 111 1.66 13.43 -11.81
N LEU A 112 2.05 13.64 -10.54
CA LEU A 112 3.43 13.44 -10.11
C LEU A 112 3.92 12.00 -10.33
N LYS A 113 3.05 11.03 -10.13
CA LYS A 113 3.39 9.63 -10.40
C LYS A 113 3.72 9.41 -11.88
N TYR A 114 2.93 9.98 -12.78
CA TYR A 114 3.17 9.82 -14.21
C TYR A 114 4.41 10.59 -14.69
N GLN A 115 4.69 11.77 -14.15
CA GLN A 115 5.93 12.50 -14.45
C GLN A 115 7.18 11.70 -14.07
N ASN A 116 7.15 11.01 -12.92
CA ASN A 116 8.28 10.18 -12.47
C ASN A 116 8.42 8.87 -13.26
N ILE A 117 7.39 8.43 -14.01
CA ILE A 117 7.47 7.20 -14.80
C ILE A 117 8.42 7.37 -15.99
N ASP A 118 8.42 8.52 -16.64
CA ASP A 118 9.30 8.77 -17.79
C ASP A 118 10.77 8.79 -17.35
N GLU A 119 11.08 9.45 -16.24
CA GLU A 119 12.41 9.44 -15.64
C GLU A 119 12.85 8.04 -15.24
N PHE A 120 11.97 7.31 -14.54
CA PHE A 120 12.22 5.93 -14.16
C PHE A 120 12.44 5.02 -15.37
N ALA A 121 11.64 5.18 -16.45
CA ALA A 121 11.78 4.38 -17.65
C ALA A 121 13.14 4.62 -18.36
N THR A 122 13.65 5.84 -18.30
CA THR A 122 14.96 6.19 -18.84
C THR A 122 16.08 5.48 -18.09
N GLU A 123 16.01 5.45 -16.76
CA GLU A 123 17.02 4.82 -15.91
C GLU A 123 16.91 3.28 -15.84
N LEU A 124 15.76 2.72 -16.21
CA LEU A 124 15.49 1.28 -16.03
C LEU A 124 16.47 0.39 -16.79
N ASN A 125 16.92 0.81 -17.99
CA ASN A 125 17.88 0.01 -18.77
C ASN A 125 19.25 -0.02 -18.09
N SER A 126 19.73 1.11 -17.56
CA SER A 126 20.99 1.18 -16.83
C SER A 126 20.92 0.32 -15.56
N LEU A 127 19.82 0.39 -14.83
CA LEU A 127 19.58 -0.44 -13.64
C LEU A 127 19.62 -1.95 -13.97
N ARG A 128 19.02 -2.36 -15.09
CA ARG A 128 19.04 -3.78 -15.51
C ARG A 128 20.44 -4.27 -15.83
N LEU A 129 21.27 -3.44 -16.45
CA LEU A 129 22.67 -3.78 -16.71
C LEU A 129 23.47 -3.92 -15.42
N GLU A 130 23.27 -3.04 -14.44
CA GLU A 130 23.89 -3.15 -13.12
C GLU A 130 23.46 -4.44 -12.40
N ILE A 131 22.16 -4.76 -12.43
CA ILE A 131 21.62 -5.99 -11.84
C ILE A 131 22.28 -7.22 -12.48
N GLU A 132 22.42 -7.26 -13.80
CA GLU A 132 23.07 -8.36 -14.50
C GLU A 132 24.55 -8.49 -14.10
N ALA A 133 25.27 -7.37 -14.03
CA ALA A 133 26.67 -7.35 -13.61
C ALA A 133 26.83 -7.86 -12.15
N ASP A 134 25.96 -7.44 -11.23
CA ASP A 134 25.99 -7.90 -9.84
C ASP A 134 25.65 -9.38 -9.70
N LEU A 135 24.70 -9.88 -10.50
CA LEU A 135 24.36 -11.30 -10.54
C LEU A 135 25.52 -12.18 -11.03
N ASP A 136 26.39 -11.65 -11.91
CA ASP A 136 27.56 -12.36 -12.44
C ASP A 136 28.78 -12.34 -11.49
N THR A 137 28.74 -11.55 -10.40
CA THR A 137 29.85 -11.49 -9.44
C THR A 137 30.11 -12.84 -8.77
N LYS A 138 31.38 -13.08 -8.38
CA LYS A 138 31.75 -14.31 -7.68
C LYS A 138 31.25 -14.33 -6.23
N GLY A 139 30.77 -15.49 -5.79
CA GLY A 139 30.31 -15.68 -4.42
C GLY A 139 28.91 -15.13 -4.15
N MET A 140 28.48 -15.23 -2.90
CA MET A 140 27.19 -14.74 -2.43
C MET A 140 27.45 -13.54 -1.51
N ASN A 141 27.55 -12.36 -2.09
CA ASN A 141 27.68 -11.09 -1.38
C ASN A 141 26.32 -10.38 -1.26
N LYS A 142 26.28 -9.28 -0.53
CA LYS A 142 25.06 -8.50 -0.31
C LYS A 142 24.49 -7.96 -1.63
N ASP A 143 25.35 -7.44 -2.49
CA ASP A 143 24.93 -6.76 -3.73
C ASP A 143 24.27 -7.77 -4.68
N LYS A 144 24.86 -8.97 -4.81
CA LYS A 144 24.26 -10.07 -5.58
C LYS A 144 22.89 -10.48 -5.03
N VAL A 145 22.70 -10.53 -3.72
CA VAL A 145 21.39 -10.85 -3.12
C VAL A 145 20.39 -9.76 -3.40
N VAL A 146 20.80 -8.49 -3.29
CA VAL A 146 19.94 -7.33 -3.62
C VAL A 146 19.57 -7.35 -5.10
N ALA A 147 20.53 -7.56 -5.98
CA ALA A 147 20.33 -7.69 -7.43
C ALA A 147 19.33 -8.81 -7.76
N LEU A 148 19.44 -9.98 -7.12
CA LEU A 148 18.49 -11.08 -7.29
C LEU A 148 17.07 -10.70 -6.87
N VAL A 149 16.92 -10.00 -5.74
CA VAL A 149 15.62 -9.53 -5.27
C VAL A 149 15.01 -8.54 -6.27
N ILE A 150 15.78 -7.56 -6.74
CA ILE A 150 15.32 -6.57 -7.71
C ILE A 150 14.97 -7.23 -9.04
N TRP A 151 15.81 -8.16 -9.53
CA TRP A 151 15.55 -8.93 -10.73
C TRP A 151 14.24 -9.72 -10.66
N LEU A 152 13.95 -10.36 -9.52
CA LEU A 152 12.71 -11.07 -9.31
C LEU A 152 11.49 -10.12 -9.26
N ILE A 153 11.64 -8.92 -8.69
CA ILE A 153 10.59 -7.89 -8.70
C ILE A 153 10.30 -7.44 -10.14
N ASP A 154 11.34 -7.11 -10.90
CA ASP A 154 11.21 -6.64 -12.29
C ASP A 154 10.58 -7.70 -13.19
N ARG A 155 10.99 -8.95 -13.04
CA ARG A 155 10.59 -10.06 -13.92
C ARG A 155 9.23 -10.65 -13.56
N TYR A 156 8.91 -10.76 -12.28
CA TYR A 156 7.72 -11.49 -11.79
C TYR A 156 6.75 -10.61 -11.00
N HIS A 157 7.07 -9.33 -10.79
CA HIS A 157 6.22 -8.38 -10.09
C HIS A 157 5.85 -8.81 -8.65
N ILE A 158 6.72 -9.59 -8.02
CA ILE A 158 6.55 -10.05 -6.65
C ILE A 158 6.88 -8.90 -5.70
N ARG A 159 6.12 -8.77 -4.62
CA ARG A 159 6.38 -7.72 -3.62
C ARG A 159 7.59 -8.07 -2.75
N VAL A 160 8.26 -7.04 -2.23
CA VAL A 160 9.41 -7.20 -1.34
C VAL A 160 9.08 -8.08 -0.14
N GLY A 161 8.05 -7.77 0.62
CA GLY A 161 7.69 -8.45 1.86
C GLY A 161 7.90 -7.56 3.09
N SER A 162 7.37 -7.99 4.21
CA SER A 162 7.53 -7.35 5.52
C SER A 162 7.36 -8.42 6.59
N ASP A 163 8.30 -8.49 7.54
CA ASP A 163 8.26 -9.47 8.64
C ASP A 163 7.01 -9.32 9.49
N GLN A 164 6.63 -8.09 9.82
CA GLN A 164 5.39 -7.83 10.55
C GLN A 164 4.18 -8.38 9.80
N TYR A 165 4.12 -8.16 8.48
CA TYR A 165 2.98 -8.61 7.68
C TYR A 165 2.95 -10.13 7.51
N ALA A 166 4.12 -10.77 7.47
CA ALA A 166 4.24 -12.22 7.43
C ALA A 166 3.78 -12.86 8.74
N GLN A 167 4.09 -12.24 9.88
CA GLN A 167 3.69 -12.72 11.21
C GLN A 167 2.18 -12.53 11.46
N GLU A 168 1.63 -11.37 11.11
CA GLU A 168 0.22 -11.03 11.40
C GLU A 168 -0.78 -11.67 10.43
N ASN A 169 -0.38 -11.92 9.17
CA ASN A 169 -1.32 -12.29 8.11
C ASN A 169 -0.89 -13.51 7.29
N GLU A 170 0.20 -14.18 7.67
CA GLU A 170 0.79 -15.30 6.92
C GLU A 170 0.97 -15.00 5.42
N SER A 171 1.21 -13.72 5.10
CA SER A 171 1.42 -13.21 3.75
C SER A 171 2.88 -12.87 3.52
N TYR A 172 3.47 -13.44 2.50
CA TYR A 172 4.91 -13.38 2.26
C TYR A 172 5.23 -12.55 1.01
N GLY A 173 6.45 -12.05 0.96
CA GLY A 173 7.08 -11.45 -0.20
C GLY A 173 8.51 -11.95 -0.31
N LEU A 174 9.27 -11.46 -1.28
CA LEU A 174 10.61 -12.01 -1.63
C LEU A 174 11.56 -12.09 -0.44
N THR A 175 11.60 -11.08 0.43
CA THR A 175 12.51 -11.02 1.57
C THR A 175 12.03 -11.84 2.79
N THR A 176 10.80 -12.32 2.75
CA THR A 176 10.19 -13.12 3.82
C THR A 176 9.83 -14.54 3.37
N LEU A 177 10.28 -14.95 2.18
CA LEU A 177 10.11 -16.32 1.70
C LEU A 177 10.83 -17.31 2.62
N LYS A 178 10.18 -18.45 2.83
CA LYS A 178 10.73 -19.60 3.57
C LYS A 178 11.13 -20.69 2.57
N GLU A 179 12.04 -21.58 2.98
CA GLU A 179 12.44 -22.73 2.17
C GLU A 179 11.24 -23.59 1.73
N SER A 180 10.23 -23.73 2.62
CA SER A 180 8.99 -24.45 2.32
C SER A 180 8.14 -23.85 1.18
N HIS A 181 8.40 -22.58 0.81
CA HIS A 181 7.72 -21.93 -0.30
C HIS A 181 8.33 -22.24 -1.67
N ILE A 182 9.45 -22.94 -1.69
CA ILE A 182 10.21 -23.25 -2.89
C ILE A 182 10.10 -24.76 -3.16
N ALA A 183 9.47 -25.12 -4.27
CA ALA A 183 9.36 -26.49 -4.71
C ALA A 183 10.30 -26.73 -5.90
N TYR A 184 11.03 -27.83 -5.82
CA TYR A 184 11.97 -28.25 -6.85
C TYR A 184 11.41 -29.44 -7.63
N ARG A 185 11.64 -29.49 -8.93
CA ARG A 185 11.29 -30.68 -9.71
C ARG A 185 12.21 -31.86 -9.33
N ARG A 186 11.61 -33.04 -9.16
CA ARG A 186 12.30 -34.28 -8.85
C ARG A 186 13.37 -34.59 -9.92
N GLY A 187 14.62 -34.76 -9.52
CA GLY A 187 15.77 -35.06 -10.40
C GLY A 187 16.82 -33.95 -10.47
N GLU A 188 16.50 -32.76 -10.05
CA GLU A 188 17.46 -31.66 -9.94
C GLU A 188 17.84 -31.49 -8.47
N LYS A 189 19.05 -31.91 -8.09
CA LYS A 189 19.69 -31.55 -6.81
C LYS A 189 20.01 -30.03 -6.78
N ALA A 190 19.03 -29.24 -7.10
CA ALA A 190 19.29 -28.14 -7.97
C ALA A 190 19.35 -26.78 -7.29
N ILE A 191 18.74 -26.53 -6.15
CA ILE A 191 18.79 -25.15 -5.70
C ILE A 191 19.76 -24.95 -4.54
N VAL A 192 19.92 -25.89 -3.64
CA VAL A 192 21.11 -25.87 -2.76
C VAL A 192 22.36 -25.92 -3.62
N GLU A 193 22.31 -26.66 -4.73
CA GLU A 193 23.35 -26.71 -5.74
C GLU A 193 23.32 -25.49 -6.70
N GLY A 194 22.21 -24.90 -7.01
CA GLY A 194 22.12 -23.63 -7.76
C GLY A 194 22.71 -22.47 -6.98
N LEU A 195 22.46 -22.37 -5.68
CA LEU A 195 23.19 -21.47 -4.80
C LEU A 195 24.67 -21.85 -4.67
N ARG A 196 25.03 -23.15 -4.78
CA ARG A 196 26.40 -23.62 -4.89
C ARG A 196 27.01 -23.37 -6.27
N VAL A 197 26.27 -23.51 -7.35
CA VAL A 197 26.69 -23.25 -8.74
C VAL A 197 26.88 -21.75 -8.96
N LEU A 198 26.05 -20.90 -8.41
CA LEU A 198 26.32 -19.46 -8.31
C LEU A 198 27.61 -19.17 -7.52
N LYS A 199 28.00 -20.05 -6.58
CA LYS A 199 29.30 -19.97 -5.89
C LYS A 199 30.50 -20.45 -6.74
N GLN A 200 30.30 -21.24 -7.78
CA GLN A 200 31.37 -21.92 -8.50
C GLN A 200 31.65 -21.42 -9.92
N ASN A 201 30.94 -20.36 -10.39
CA ASN A 201 31.17 -19.74 -11.71
C ASN A 201 31.34 -20.77 -12.85
N LYS A 202 30.45 -21.71 -12.99
CA LYS A 202 30.41 -22.58 -14.17
C LYS A 202 29.23 -22.20 -15.02
N ASP A 203 29.50 -21.55 -16.15
CA ASP A 203 28.55 -21.30 -17.23
C ASP A 203 28.34 -22.55 -18.09
N PRO A 204 27.14 -22.79 -18.63
CA PRO A 204 25.91 -22.01 -18.43
C PRO A 204 25.19 -22.42 -17.15
N LEU A 205 24.49 -21.46 -16.54
CA LEU A 205 23.57 -21.76 -15.41
C LEU A 205 22.65 -22.91 -15.82
N PRO A 206 22.59 -24.00 -15.02
CA PRO A 206 21.67 -25.08 -15.32
C PRO A 206 20.26 -24.52 -15.40
N LYS A 207 19.45 -24.97 -16.35
CA LYS A 207 18.03 -24.62 -16.45
C LYS A 207 17.31 -25.15 -15.21
N ILE A 208 17.29 -24.35 -14.15
CA ILE A 208 16.64 -24.69 -12.89
C ILE A 208 15.15 -24.37 -13.04
N ASN A 209 14.32 -25.41 -13.05
CA ASN A 209 12.88 -25.26 -12.98
C ASN A 209 12.47 -25.29 -11.50
N ALA A 210 12.41 -24.14 -10.86
CA ALA A 210 11.85 -24.00 -9.53
C ALA A 210 10.45 -23.38 -9.60
N MET A 211 9.56 -23.86 -8.75
CA MET A 211 8.24 -23.27 -8.56
C MET A 211 8.20 -22.65 -7.18
N MET A 212 7.86 -21.36 -7.11
CA MET A 212 7.56 -20.69 -5.85
C MET A 212 6.05 -20.72 -5.60
N LYS A 213 5.63 -21.25 -4.45
CA LYS A 213 4.24 -21.28 -4.01
C LYS A 213 4.13 -20.68 -2.62
N PHE A 214 3.49 -19.54 -2.54
CA PHE A 214 3.27 -18.82 -1.28
C PHE A 214 2.01 -17.96 -1.35
N THR A 215 1.45 -17.60 -0.19
CA THR A 215 0.32 -16.70 -0.10
C THR A 215 0.84 -15.26 -0.10
N GLY A 216 0.55 -14.53 -1.16
CA GLY A 216 0.85 -13.11 -1.25
C GLY A 216 -0.21 -12.23 -0.57
N LYS A 217 -0.03 -10.92 -0.63
CA LYS A 217 -0.99 -9.95 -0.10
C LYS A 217 -2.37 -10.16 -0.73
N SER A 218 -3.41 -10.17 0.11
CA SER A 218 -4.81 -10.41 -0.26
C SER A 218 -5.14 -11.87 -0.62
N GLY A 219 -4.33 -12.84 -0.17
CA GLY A 219 -4.63 -14.27 -0.34
C GLY A 219 -4.49 -14.79 -1.77
N LYS A 220 -3.80 -14.04 -2.64
CA LYS A 220 -3.55 -14.41 -4.05
C LYS A 220 -2.13 -14.89 -4.25
#